data_8a9cee0c17999774203c38557441bd4b
#
_entry.id   8a9cee0c17999774203c38557441bd4b
#
_cell.length_a   1.000
_cell.length_b   1.000
_cell.length_c   1.000
_cell.angle_alpha   90.00
_cell.angle_beta   90.00
_cell.angle_gamma   90.00
#
_symmetry.space_group_name_H-M   'P 1'
#
loop_
_entity.id
_entity.type
_entity.pdbx_description
1 polymer ?
#
loop_
_entity_poly.entity_id
_entity_poly.type
_entity_poly.pdbx_seq_one_letter_code
_entity_poly.pdbx_strand_id
1 'polypeptide(L)'
;MMGFKQQRGMTFIGLLITASFLGVLIVAGLNILPLYLDDMKMTTIFRALEKEGNGQMSRSEIVKFIQARMDINEIDDKIVLEGVLVEPTPGNGKRVAFEYEARAHLLGNLDAVATFRHEVIIR
;
A
#
# COMPACT_ATOMS: atom_id res chain seq x y z
N MET A 1 -17.51 -28.13 -33.43
CA MET A 1 -18.72 -27.34 -33.73
C MET A 1 -19.97 -27.96 -33.17
N MET A 2 -20.07 -29.26 -33.27
CA MET A 2 -21.28 -29.94 -32.74
C MET A 2 -21.43 -29.79 -31.24
N GLY A 3 -20.36 -29.58 -30.53
CA GLY A 3 -20.44 -29.32 -29.11
C GLY A 3 -21.07 -27.99 -28.72
N PHE A 4 -21.17 -27.05 -29.66
CA PHE A 4 -21.76 -25.75 -29.38
C PHE A 4 -23.19 -25.80 -28.90
N LYS A 5 -24.01 -26.62 -29.56
CA LYS A 5 -25.42 -26.70 -29.17
C LYS A 5 -25.61 -27.35 -27.80
N GLN A 6 -24.81 -28.35 -27.49
CA GLN A 6 -24.87 -29.01 -26.20
C GLN A 6 -24.22 -28.17 -25.12
N GLN A 7 -23.22 -27.38 -25.50
CA GLN A 7 -22.50 -26.55 -24.58
C GLN A 7 -23.19 -25.20 -24.30
N ARG A 8 -24.20 -24.83 -25.07
CA ARG A 8 -24.86 -23.53 -24.91
C ARG A 8 -25.40 -23.31 -23.51
N GLY A 9 -26.10 -24.26 -22.94
CA GLY A 9 -26.63 -24.17 -21.59
C GLY A 9 -25.49 -24.11 -20.57
N MET A 10 -24.49 -24.97 -20.74
CA MET A 10 -23.30 -24.96 -19.89
C MET A 10 -22.46 -23.70 -20.11
N THR A 11 -22.38 -23.23 -21.35
CA THR A 11 -21.68 -22.01 -21.67
C THR A 11 -22.34 -20.79 -21.02
N PHE A 12 -23.67 -20.76 -20.99
CA PHE A 12 -24.39 -19.65 -20.34
C PHE A 12 -24.13 -19.64 -18.85
N ILE A 13 -24.23 -20.79 -18.18
CA ILE A 13 -23.94 -20.92 -16.76
C ILE A 13 -22.44 -20.62 -16.51
N GLY A 14 -21.57 -21.16 -17.36
CA GLY A 14 -20.15 -20.89 -17.28
C GLY A 14 -19.84 -19.41 -17.46
N LEU A 15 -20.55 -18.76 -18.38
CA LEU A 15 -20.41 -17.32 -18.60
C LEU A 15 -20.85 -16.52 -17.36
N LEU A 16 -21.97 -16.90 -16.75
CA LEU A 16 -22.43 -16.24 -15.53
C LEU A 16 -21.45 -16.41 -14.40
N ILE A 17 -20.93 -17.62 -14.21
CA ILE A 17 -19.94 -17.90 -13.16
C ILE A 17 -18.65 -17.10 -13.42
N THR A 18 -18.19 -17.12 -14.66
CA THR A 18 -16.99 -16.38 -15.05
C THR A 18 -17.18 -14.88 -14.87
N ALA A 19 -18.33 -14.35 -15.30
CA ALA A 19 -18.64 -12.93 -15.15
C ALA A 19 -18.70 -12.52 -13.68
N SER A 20 -19.33 -13.36 -12.85
CA SER A 20 -19.41 -13.12 -11.40
C SER A 20 -18.02 -13.13 -10.76
N PHE A 21 -17.21 -14.10 -11.13
CA PHE A 21 -15.85 -14.21 -10.62
C PHE A 21 -14.98 -13.01 -11.03
N LEU A 22 -15.06 -12.62 -12.31
CA LEU A 22 -14.36 -11.45 -12.81
C LEU A 22 -14.85 -10.17 -12.13
N GLY A 23 -16.16 -10.06 -11.90
CA GLY A 23 -16.73 -8.93 -11.18
C GLY A 23 -16.17 -8.81 -9.79
N VAL A 24 -16.09 -9.92 -9.07
CA VAL A 24 -15.50 -9.93 -7.71
C VAL A 24 -14.03 -9.52 -7.77
N LEU A 25 -13.27 -10.04 -8.74
CA LEU A 25 -11.86 -9.69 -8.90
C LEU A 25 -11.68 -8.20 -9.21
N ILE A 26 -12.55 -7.64 -10.06
CA ILE A 26 -12.49 -6.23 -10.40
C ILE A 26 -12.78 -5.37 -9.17
N VAL A 27 -13.82 -5.69 -8.43
CA VAL A 27 -14.19 -4.95 -7.22
C VAL A 27 -13.07 -5.05 -6.18
N ALA A 28 -12.53 -6.25 -5.97
CA ALA A 28 -11.42 -6.44 -5.05
C ALA A 28 -10.20 -5.64 -5.49
N GLY A 29 -9.88 -5.67 -6.78
CA GLY A 29 -8.76 -4.90 -7.33
C GLY A 29 -8.95 -3.40 -7.14
N LEU A 30 -10.15 -2.89 -7.39
CA LEU A 30 -10.45 -1.47 -7.20
C LEU A 30 -10.36 -1.05 -5.74
N ASN A 31 -10.68 -1.95 -4.81
CA ASN A 31 -10.56 -1.66 -3.39
C ASN A 31 -9.14 -1.77 -2.87
N ILE A 32 -8.33 -2.63 -3.48
CA ILE A 32 -6.93 -2.82 -3.10
C ILE A 32 -6.03 -1.79 -3.76
N LEU A 33 -6.36 -1.36 -4.97
CA LEU A 33 -5.53 -0.43 -5.74
C LEU A 33 -5.13 0.82 -4.96
N PRO A 34 -6.05 1.50 -4.24
CA PRO A 34 -5.65 2.68 -3.46
C PRO A 34 -4.57 2.39 -2.43
N LEU A 35 -4.52 1.17 -1.87
CA LEU A 35 -3.49 0.80 -0.90
C LEU A 35 -2.10 0.85 -1.54
N TYR A 36 -1.98 0.33 -2.75
CA TYR A 36 -0.71 0.34 -3.48
C TYR A 36 -0.35 1.72 -3.96
N LEU A 37 -1.33 2.52 -4.36
CA LEU A 37 -1.09 3.90 -4.77
C LEU A 37 -0.57 4.73 -3.60
N ASP A 38 -1.15 4.56 -2.41
CA ASP A 38 -0.68 5.23 -1.21
C ASP A 38 0.73 4.77 -0.84
N ASP A 39 1.02 3.48 -1.01
CA ASP A 39 2.35 2.96 -0.76
C ASP A 39 3.38 3.54 -1.73
N MET A 40 3.03 3.73 -3.00
CA MET A 40 3.90 4.40 -3.95
C MET A 40 4.20 5.82 -3.53
N LYS A 41 3.21 6.53 -3.00
CA LYS A 41 3.39 7.86 -2.44
C LYS A 41 4.30 7.83 -1.23
N MET A 42 4.14 6.84 -0.35
CA MET A 42 5.03 6.64 0.80
C MET A 42 6.47 6.39 0.35
N THR A 43 6.66 5.59 -0.69
CA THR A 43 7.98 5.35 -1.27
C THR A 43 8.62 6.65 -1.71
N THR A 44 7.85 7.52 -2.38
CA THR A 44 8.34 8.83 -2.81
C THR A 44 8.74 9.69 -1.62
N ILE A 45 7.94 9.67 -0.55
CA ILE A 45 8.23 10.43 0.67
C ILE A 45 9.54 9.95 1.31
N PHE A 46 9.74 8.64 1.41
CA PHE A 46 10.97 8.10 1.99
C PHE A 46 12.19 8.38 1.12
N ARG A 47 12.03 8.39 -0.20
CA ARG A 47 13.11 8.80 -1.10
C ARG A 47 13.47 10.27 -0.91
N ALA A 48 12.47 11.12 -0.72
CA ALA A 48 12.70 12.53 -0.43
C ALA A 48 13.42 12.69 0.90
N LEU A 49 13.06 11.91 1.91
CA LEU A 49 13.73 11.90 3.20
C LEU A 49 15.20 11.50 3.04
N GLU A 50 15.47 10.48 2.23
CA GLU A 50 16.83 10.04 1.95
C GLU A 50 17.68 11.15 1.32
N LYS A 51 17.09 11.93 0.41
CA LYS A 51 17.79 13.00 -0.29
C LYS A 51 17.91 14.27 0.54
N GLU A 52 16.85 14.65 1.23
CA GLU A 52 16.76 15.93 1.95
C GLU A 52 17.09 15.80 3.42
N GLY A 53 16.97 14.61 4.00
CA GLY A 53 17.26 14.38 5.41
C GLY A 53 18.75 14.26 5.67
N ASN A 54 19.11 14.36 6.93
CA ASN A 54 20.48 14.17 7.39
C ASN A 54 20.49 13.38 8.70
N GLY A 55 21.65 12.83 9.03
CA GLY A 55 21.82 12.00 10.22
C GLY A 55 21.65 12.72 11.55
N GLN A 56 21.53 14.04 11.53
CA GLN A 56 21.34 14.84 12.74
C GLN A 56 19.85 15.07 13.07
N MET A 57 18.95 14.69 12.17
CA MET A 57 17.53 14.83 12.41
C MET A 57 17.08 13.93 13.57
N SER A 58 16.30 14.50 14.47
CA SER A 58 15.70 13.73 15.55
C SER A 58 14.52 12.92 15.01
N ARG A 59 14.07 11.92 15.78
CA ARG A 59 12.87 11.14 15.41
C ARG A 59 11.66 12.06 15.19
N SER A 60 11.49 13.05 16.06
CA SER A 60 10.40 14.01 15.94
C SER A 60 10.44 14.78 14.62
N GLU A 61 11.63 15.24 14.23
CA GLU A 61 11.80 15.95 12.96
C GLU A 61 11.50 15.05 11.77
N ILE A 62 11.95 13.80 11.81
CA ILE A 62 11.71 12.82 10.76
C ILE A 62 10.22 12.54 10.62
N VAL A 63 9.53 12.31 11.74
CA VAL A 63 8.08 12.06 11.74
C VAL A 63 7.33 13.27 11.19
N LYS A 64 7.71 14.48 11.59
CA LYS A 64 7.09 15.70 11.05
C LYS A 64 7.30 15.85 9.55
N PHE A 65 8.49 15.53 9.09
CA PHE A 65 8.80 15.57 7.65
C PHE A 65 7.88 14.63 6.87
N ILE A 66 7.77 13.38 7.35
CA ILE A 66 6.93 12.38 6.71
C ILE A 66 5.46 12.80 6.74
N GLN A 67 4.99 13.27 7.88
CA GLN A 67 3.58 13.66 8.03
C GLN A 67 3.21 14.84 7.16
N ALA A 68 4.06 15.84 7.07
CA ALA A 68 3.82 16.99 6.20
C ALA A 68 3.69 16.56 4.73
N ARG A 69 4.53 15.62 4.30
CA ARG A 69 4.48 15.08 2.94
C ARG A 69 3.25 14.20 2.71
N MET A 70 2.83 13.45 3.74
CA MET A 70 1.59 12.67 3.66
C MET A 70 0.39 13.58 3.47
N ASP A 71 0.33 14.69 4.17
CA ASP A 71 -0.76 15.66 4.04
C ASP A 71 -0.80 16.26 2.63
N ILE A 72 0.35 16.59 2.08
CA ILE A 72 0.46 17.13 0.71
C ILE A 72 0.00 16.11 -0.33
N ASN A 73 0.32 14.84 -0.13
CA ASN A 73 -0.01 13.77 -1.07
C ASN A 73 -1.37 13.13 -0.80
N GLU A 74 -2.13 13.66 0.16
CA GLU A 74 -3.46 13.17 0.51
C GLU A 74 -3.47 11.67 0.87
N ILE A 75 -2.44 11.22 1.58
CA ILE A 75 -2.38 9.86 2.07
C ILE A 75 -3.31 9.72 3.28
N ASP A 76 -3.98 8.57 3.36
CA ASP A 76 -4.95 8.29 4.40
C ASP A 76 -4.36 8.47 5.82
N ASP A 77 -5.07 9.24 6.65
CA ASP A 77 -4.69 9.51 8.04
C ASP A 77 -4.67 8.25 8.90
N LYS A 78 -5.25 7.16 8.41
CA LYS A 78 -5.24 5.88 9.13
C LYS A 78 -3.85 5.28 9.24
N ILE A 79 -2.91 5.76 8.45
CA ILE A 79 -1.52 5.32 8.54
C ILE A 79 -0.90 6.03 9.73
N VAL A 80 -0.62 5.27 10.78
CA VAL A 80 -0.11 5.81 12.03
C VAL A 80 1.42 5.76 12.01
N LEU A 81 2.04 6.92 12.22
CA LEU A 81 3.51 7.03 12.17
C LEU A 81 4.20 6.59 13.47
N GLU A 82 3.46 6.03 14.42
CA GLU A 82 4.05 5.53 15.67
C GLU A 82 5.01 4.37 15.43
N GLY A 83 4.83 3.64 14.32
CA GLY A 83 5.69 2.53 13.96
C GLY A 83 7.02 2.91 13.30
N VAL A 84 7.30 4.21 13.18
CA VAL A 84 8.56 4.67 12.61
C VAL A 84 9.70 4.38 13.57
N LEU A 85 10.66 3.59 13.11
CA LEU A 85 11.85 3.26 13.87
C LEU A 85 13.03 4.07 13.34
N VAL A 86 13.74 4.70 14.24
CA VAL A 86 14.95 5.47 13.90
C VAL A 86 16.10 4.88 14.68
N GLU A 87 17.07 4.32 13.99
CA GLU A 87 18.23 3.69 14.59
C GLU A 87 19.50 4.35 14.09
N PRO A 88 20.49 4.60 14.96
CA PRO A 88 21.78 5.11 14.51
C PRO A 88 22.51 4.05 13.70
N THR A 89 23.22 4.49 12.67
CA THR A 89 24.08 3.63 11.88
C THR A 89 25.53 4.04 12.09
N PRO A 90 26.49 3.15 11.79
CA PRO A 90 27.89 3.54 11.83
C PRO A 90 28.14 4.75 10.92
N GLY A 91 28.87 5.74 11.40
CA GLY A 91 29.26 6.91 10.59
C GLY A 91 28.26 8.05 10.57
N ASN A 92 27.62 8.37 11.67
CA ASN A 92 26.74 9.54 11.83
C ASN A 92 25.44 9.51 11.03
N GLY A 93 25.10 8.38 10.41
CA GLY A 93 23.82 8.21 9.72
C GLY A 93 22.73 7.69 10.63
N LYS A 94 21.52 7.68 10.13
CA LYS A 94 20.38 7.06 10.80
C LYS A 94 19.60 6.21 9.81
N ARG A 95 19.18 5.05 10.29
CA ARG A 95 18.29 4.20 9.53
C ARG A 95 16.87 4.47 9.97
N VAL A 96 16.03 4.84 9.02
CA VAL A 96 14.61 5.07 9.26
C VAL A 96 13.84 3.93 8.62
N ALA A 97 13.14 3.17 9.43
CA ALA A 97 12.30 2.06 8.96
C ALA A 97 10.87 2.29 9.38
N PHE A 98 9.95 2.03 8.48
CA PHE A 98 8.53 2.17 8.74
C PHE A 98 7.78 0.98 8.15
N GLU A 99 7.05 0.30 9.00
CA GLU A 99 6.16 -0.78 8.59
C GLU A 99 4.75 -0.44 9.00
N TYR A 100 3.81 -0.55 8.08
CA TYR A 100 2.42 -0.27 8.36
C TYR A 100 1.50 -1.25 7.66
N GLU A 101 0.31 -1.40 8.20
CA GLU A 101 -0.74 -2.21 7.61
C GLU A 101 -1.81 -1.31 7.01
N ALA A 102 -2.22 -1.64 5.80
CA ALA A 102 -3.34 -0.98 5.15
C ALA A 102 -4.44 -1.99 4.92
N ARG A 103 -5.68 -1.60 5.23
CA ARG A 103 -6.84 -2.47 5.09
C ARG A 103 -7.79 -1.93 4.05
N ALA A 104 -8.33 -2.85 3.25
CA ALA A 104 -9.37 -2.54 2.30
C ALA A 104 -10.54 -3.49 2.52
N HIS A 105 -11.73 -2.93 2.60
CA HIS A 105 -12.95 -3.73 2.68
C HIS A 105 -13.26 -4.31 1.30
N LEU A 106 -13.44 -5.61 1.21
CA LEU A 106 -13.75 -6.28 -0.05
C LEU A 106 -15.22 -6.61 -0.16
N LEU A 107 -15.70 -7.51 0.68
CA LEU A 107 -17.07 -8.00 0.65
C LEU A 107 -17.49 -8.43 2.06
N GLY A 108 -18.63 -7.96 2.53
CA GLY A 108 -19.20 -8.40 3.79
C GLY A 108 -18.18 -8.33 4.93
N ASN A 109 -17.75 -9.48 5.42
CA ASN A 109 -16.78 -9.60 6.50
C ASN A 109 -15.33 -9.73 6.01
N LEU A 110 -15.12 -9.72 4.69
CA LEU A 110 -13.79 -9.91 4.10
C LEU A 110 -13.10 -8.58 3.92
N ASP A 111 -11.93 -8.47 4.53
CA ASP A 111 -11.04 -7.33 4.36
C ASP A 111 -9.70 -7.84 3.84
N ALA A 112 -9.11 -7.08 2.94
CA ALA A 112 -7.74 -7.31 2.52
C ALA A 112 -6.82 -6.50 3.42
N VAL A 113 -5.76 -7.12 3.92
CA VAL A 113 -4.74 -6.45 4.73
C VAL A 113 -3.42 -6.58 3.99
N ALA A 114 -2.82 -5.45 3.70
CA ALA A 114 -1.50 -5.40 3.07
C ALA A 114 -0.51 -4.78 4.05
N THR A 115 0.62 -5.44 4.23
CA THR A 115 1.70 -4.93 5.07
C THR A 115 2.79 -4.39 4.17
N PHE A 116 3.15 -3.13 4.38
CA PHE A 116 4.19 -2.46 3.61
C PHE A 116 5.33 -2.05 4.53
N ARG A 117 6.54 -2.10 4.01
CA ARG A 117 7.71 -1.70 4.76
C ARG A 117 8.59 -0.81 3.90
N HIS A 118 9.04 0.30 4.50
CA HIS A 118 9.98 1.21 3.87
C HIS A 118 11.17 1.41 4.78
N GLU A 119 12.35 1.45 4.20
CA GLU A 119 13.59 1.64 4.94
C GLU A 119 14.52 2.51 4.11
N VAL A 120 15.05 3.55 4.74
CA VAL A 120 16.03 4.42 4.11
C VAL A 120 17.12 4.77 5.13
N ILE A 121 18.30 5.10 4.63
CA ILE A 121 19.42 5.56 5.45
C ILE A 121 19.66 7.02 5.11
N ILE A 122 19.61 7.87 6.13
CA ILE A 122 19.92 9.29 6.00
C ILE A 122 21.27 9.57 6.64
N ARG A 123 22.09 10.34 5.95
CA ARG A 123 23.47 10.64 6.38
C ARG A 123 23.72 12.11 6.53
#